data_69456bcc10f373164c8a6293f8d0e0cf
#
_entry.id   69456bcc10f373164c8a6293f8d0e0cf
#
_cell.length_a   1.000
_cell.length_b   1.000
_cell.length_c   1.000
_cell.angle_alpha   90.00
_cell.angle_beta   90.00
_cell.angle_gamma   90.00
#
_symmetry.space_group_name_H-M   'P 1'
#
loop_
_entity.id
_entity.type
_entity.pdbx_description
1 polymer ?
#
loop_
_entity_poly.entity_id
_entity_poly.type
_entity_poly.pdbx_seq_one_letter_code
_entity_poly.pdbx_strand_id
1 'polypeptide(L)'
;MKKEINDYLKNKTTEEFLEELILEENLDKGNSPYVKSRASRGDNAGTWMHPLLFLDYAMWLNPRFKVKVLKFVQDEMIKFRNLAGDAYPEMCKAVHSIIPENIFREKIAALAKSLNIIVYGKHENQMRNKVGDASKIKELYELQHQIAQWINLGMVNSYEQLKAVLTKLYYQKYPNVLPI
;
A
#
# COMPACT_ATOMS: atom_id res chain seq x y z
N MET A 1 12.75 14.94 -33.75
CA MET A 1 14.01 14.58 -33.07
C MET A 1 13.88 13.15 -32.57
N LYS A 2 14.81 12.26 -32.91
CA LYS A 2 14.78 10.87 -32.47
C LYS A 2 15.28 10.84 -31.02
N LYS A 3 14.45 10.38 -30.11
CA LYS A 3 14.81 10.25 -28.70
C LYS A 3 15.67 9.00 -28.51
N GLU A 4 16.83 9.14 -27.90
CA GLU A 4 17.76 8.04 -27.66
C GLU A 4 17.93 7.78 -26.15
N ILE A 5 18.28 6.55 -25.79
CA ILE A 5 18.49 6.16 -24.40
C ILE A 5 19.59 6.96 -23.70
N ASN A 6 20.60 7.39 -24.46
CA ASN A 6 21.69 8.18 -23.91
C ASN A 6 21.24 9.60 -23.55
N ASP A 7 20.25 10.17 -24.27
CA ASP A 7 19.67 11.49 -23.95
C ASP A 7 18.84 11.40 -22.67
N TYR A 8 18.11 10.29 -22.50
CA TYR A 8 17.36 10.01 -21.28
C TYR A 8 18.27 9.90 -20.06
N LEU A 9 19.31 9.09 -20.14
CA LEU A 9 20.23 8.84 -19.02
C LEU A 9 21.09 10.04 -18.63
N LYS A 10 21.24 11.05 -19.49
CA LYS A 10 21.93 12.31 -19.21
C LYS A 10 21.00 13.42 -18.71
N ASN A 11 19.72 13.16 -18.64
CA ASN A 11 18.76 14.15 -18.16
C ASN A 11 18.87 14.27 -16.63
N LYS A 12 18.96 15.50 -16.13
CA LYS A 12 19.08 15.76 -14.69
C LYS A 12 17.97 15.12 -13.85
N THR A 13 16.73 15.15 -14.34
CA THR A 13 15.60 14.48 -13.65
C THR A 13 15.74 12.97 -13.62
N THR A 14 16.41 12.36 -14.61
CA THR A 14 16.70 10.92 -14.62
C THR A 14 17.83 10.58 -13.65
N GLU A 15 18.83 11.45 -13.53
CA GLU A 15 19.91 11.27 -12.54
C GLU A 15 19.36 11.33 -11.11
N GLU A 16 18.53 12.32 -10.80
CA GLU A 16 17.83 12.43 -9.52
C GLU A 16 16.93 11.20 -9.25
N PHE A 17 16.20 10.72 -10.25
CA PHE A 17 15.39 9.50 -10.13
C PHE A 17 16.24 8.24 -9.87
N LEU A 18 17.42 8.14 -10.50
CA LEU A 18 18.35 7.03 -10.28
C LEU A 18 18.90 7.01 -8.86
N GLU A 19 19.21 8.17 -8.28
CA GLU A 19 19.66 8.30 -6.90
C GLU A 19 18.59 7.81 -5.92
N GLU A 20 17.35 8.26 -6.07
CA GLU A 20 16.22 7.82 -5.24
C GLU A 20 15.92 6.33 -5.43
N LEU A 21 15.96 5.81 -6.67
CA LEU A 21 15.74 4.39 -6.95
C LEU A 21 16.78 3.50 -6.27
N ILE A 22 18.05 3.91 -6.25
CA ILE A 22 19.13 3.19 -5.58
C ILE A 22 18.89 3.14 -4.07
N LEU A 23 18.46 4.24 -3.47
CA LEU A 23 18.17 4.32 -2.04
C LEU A 23 16.95 3.47 -1.66
N GLU A 24 15.84 3.60 -2.39
CA GLU A 24 14.57 2.94 -2.07
C GLU A 24 14.68 1.41 -2.23
N GLU A 25 15.33 0.95 -3.30
CA GLU A 25 15.49 -0.48 -3.60
C GLU A 25 16.76 -1.10 -2.97
N ASN A 26 17.52 -0.32 -2.18
CA ASN A 26 18.78 -0.74 -1.54
C ASN A 26 19.77 -1.36 -2.53
N LEU A 27 19.89 -0.76 -3.72
CA LEU A 27 20.82 -1.23 -4.74
C LEU A 27 22.25 -0.89 -4.36
N ASP A 28 23.16 -1.87 -4.48
CA ASP A 28 24.59 -1.70 -4.22
C ASP A 28 25.40 -1.55 -5.52
N LYS A 29 26.72 -1.40 -5.38
CA LYS A 29 27.63 -1.27 -6.54
C LYS A 29 27.63 -2.49 -7.47
N GLY A 30 27.19 -3.66 -6.98
CA GLY A 30 27.09 -4.90 -7.75
C GLY A 30 25.73 -5.03 -8.47
N ASN A 31 24.74 -4.24 -8.08
CA ASN A 31 23.37 -4.30 -8.58
C ASN A 31 22.94 -2.94 -9.13
N SER A 32 23.58 -2.52 -10.21
CA SER A 32 23.29 -1.22 -10.86
C SER A 32 21.87 -1.18 -11.43
N PRO A 33 21.13 -0.03 -11.31
CA PRO A 33 19.80 0.13 -11.88
C PRO A 33 19.75 -0.03 -13.41
N TYR A 34 20.88 0.02 -14.08
CA TYR A 34 20.98 -0.39 -15.50
C TYR A 34 22.38 -0.88 -15.86
N VAL A 35 22.44 -1.77 -16.85
CA VAL A 35 23.68 -2.31 -17.41
C VAL A 35 23.65 -2.18 -18.92
N LYS A 36 24.69 -1.54 -19.48
CA LYS A 36 24.90 -1.52 -20.94
C LYS A 36 25.77 -2.71 -21.34
N SER A 37 25.22 -3.58 -22.18
CA SER A 37 25.99 -4.68 -22.75
C SER A 37 27.09 -4.14 -23.68
N ARG A 38 28.25 -4.81 -23.64
CA ARG A 38 29.35 -4.56 -24.59
C ARG A 38 29.16 -5.30 -25.92
N ALA A 39 28.19 -6.23 -25.99
CA ALA A 39 27.89 -6.95 -27.21
C ALA A 39 27.31 -5.99 -28.26
N SER A 40 27.84 -5.99 -29.46
CA SER A 40 27.37 -5.17 -30.59
C SER A 40 26.20 -5.78 -31.33
N ARG A 41 25.98 -7.11 -31.21
CA ARG A 41 24.94 -7.87 -31.90
C ARG A 41 24.53 -9.10 -31.07
N GLY A 42 23.34 -9.65 -31.37
CA GLY A 42 22.80 -10.87 -30.73
C GLY A 42 21.90 -10.54 -29.51
N ASP A 43 21.38 -11.58 -28.87
CA ASP A 43 20.37 -11.51 -27.81
C ASP A 43 20.87 -10.82 -26.54
N ASN A 44 22.20 -10.72 -26.37
CA ASN A 44 22.83 -10.05 -25.24
C ASN A 44 23.19 -8.57 -25.51
N ALA A 45 22.87 -8.06 -26.71
CA ALA A 45 23.12 -6.66 -27.05
C ALA A 45 22.00 -5.76 -26.50
N GLY A 46 22.36 -4.64 -25.86
CA GLY A 46 21.38 -3.67 -25.42
C GLY A 46 21.67 -3.06 -24.06
N THR A 47 20.66 -2.39 -23.52
CA THR A 47 20.68 -1.82 -22.17
C THR A 47 19.61 -2.51 -21.34
N TRP A 48 20.01 -3.17 -20.28
CA TRP A 48 19.14 -3.80 -19.32
C TRP A 48 18.86 -2.83 -18.18
N MET A 49 17.60 -2.69 -17.79
CA MET A 49 17.18 -1.69 -16.78
C MET A 49 16.36 -2.33 -15.70
N HIS A 50 16.45 -1.76 -14.50
CA HIS A 50 15.49 -2.03 -13.43
C HIS A 50 14.04 -1.75 -13.93
N PRO A 51 13.03 -2.52 -13.54
CA PRO A 51 11.66 -2.37 -14.05
C PRO A 51 11.09 -0.96 -13.89
N LEU A 52 11.34 -0.29 -12.76
CA LEU A 52 10.88 1.08 -12.53
C LEU A 52 11.61 2.09 -13.43
N LEU A 53 12.91 1.92 -13.66
CA LEU A 53 13.66 2.76 -14.59
C LEU A 53 13.18 2.57 -16.03
N PHE A 54 12.88 1.32 -16.43
CA PHE A 54 12.30 1.03 -17.74
C PHE A 54 10.93 1.70 -17.92
N LEU A 55 10.10 1.67 -16.89
CA LEU A 55 8.79 2.31 -16.92
C LEU A 55 8.91 3.83 -17.09
N ASP A 56 9.82 4.49 -16.34
CA ASP A 56 10.08 5.92 -16.45
C ASP A 56 10.65 6.28 -17.84
N TYR A 57 11.58 5.48 -18.35
CA TYR A 57 12.10 5.64 -19.72
C TYR A 57 10.98 5.52 -20.77
N ALA A 58 10.09 4.55 -20.66
CA ALA A 58 8.96 4.38 -21.56
C ALA A 58 7.99 5.59 -21.50
N MET A 59 7.77 6.15 -20.32
CA MET A 59 6.98 7.37 -20.11
C MET A 59 7.67 8.60 -20.73
N TRP A 60 8.99 8.70 -20.63
CA TRP A 60 9.76 9.77 -21.26
C TRP A 60 9.73 9.67 -22.79
N LEU A 61 9.82 8.47 -23.35
CA LEU A 61 9.72 8.23 -24.79
C LEU A 61 8.35 8.62 -25.35
N ASN A 62 7.28 8.24 -24.66
CA ASN A 62 5.92 8.35 -25.15
C ASN A 62 5.01 9.09 -24.14
N PRO A 63 4.77 10.41 -24.37
CA PRO A 63 3.89 11.19 -23.50
C PRO A 63 2.45 10.65 -23.40
N ARG A 64 1.94 10.02 -24.47
CA ARG A 64 0.62 9.39 -24.45
C ARG A 64 0.58 8.17 -23.51
N PHE A 65 1.66 7.40 -23.48
CA PHE A 65 1.83 6.30 -22.51
C PHE A 65 1.91 6.85 -21.09
N LYS A 66 2.68 7.93 -20.86
CA LYS A 66 2.77 8.61 -19.55
C LYS A 66 1.39 9.00 -19.03
N VAL A 67 0.55 9.61 -19.87
CA VAL A 67 -0.83 9.96 -19.45
C VAL A 67 -1.63 8.73 -19.03
N LYS A 68 -1.49 7.61 -19.73
CA LYS A 68 -2.20 6.36 -19.37
C LYS A 68 -1.73 5.81 -18.04
N VAL A 69 -0.42 5.79 -17.79
CA VAL A 69 0.16 5.33 -16.52
C VAL A 69 -0.32 6.22 -15.37
N LEU A 70 -0.25 7.55 -15.52
CA LEU A 70 -0.70 8.48 -14.48
C LEU A 70 -2.21 8.35 -14.20
N LYS A 71 -3.04 8.15 -15.24
CA LYS A 71 -4.48 7.87 -15.05
C LYS A 71 -4.70 6.57 -14.30
N PHE A 72 -4.00 5.50 -14.66
CA PHE A 72 -4.10 4.22 -13.96
C PHE A 72 -3.76 4.38 -12.46
N VAL A 73 -2.67 5.06 -12.14
CA VAL A 73 -2.29 5.34 -10.74
C VAL A 73 -3.36 6.16 -10.04
N GLN A 74 -3.89 7.21 -10.67
CA GLN A 74 -4.97 8.03 -10.12
C GLN A 74 -6.23 7.20 -9.86
N ASP A 75 -6.65 6.37 -10.82
CA ASP A 75 -7.84 5.53 -10.70
C ASP A 75 -7.70 4.50 -9.57
N GLU A 76 -6.53 3.87 -9.43
CA GLU A 76 -6.24 2.96 -8.33
C GLU A 76 -6.25 3.69 -6.96
N MET A 77 -5.66 4.88 -6.87
CA MET A 77 -5.72 5.68 -5.63
C MET A 77 -7.15 6.05 -5.25
N ILE A 78 -7.98 6.47 -6.22
CA ILE A 78 -9.40 6.80 -6.00
C ILE A 78 -10.16 5.55 -5.57
N LYS A 79 -9.94 4.42 -6.25
CA LYS A 79 -10.55 3.14 -5.92
C LYS A 79 -10.23 2.72 -4.48
N PHE A 80 -8.96 2.76 -4.07
CA PHE A 80 -8.58 2.46 -2.68
C PHE A 80 -9.21 3.42 -1.68
N ARG A 81 -9.30 4.70 -2.02
CA ARG A 81 -9.95 5.70 -1.16
C ARG A 81 -11.45 5.43 -1.00
N ASN A 82 -12.16 5.10 -2.07
CA ASN A 82 -13.58 4.80 -2.04
C ASN A 82 -13.84 3.49 -1.29
N LEU A 83 -13.06 2.45 -1.58
CA LEU A 83 -13.13 1.18 -0.88
C LEU A 83 -12.92 1.35 0.64
N ALA A 84 -11.98 2.18 1.06
CA ALA A 84 -11.77 2.50 2.47
C ALA A 84 -12.93 3.33 3.06
N GLY A 85 -13.64 4.12 2.24
CA GLY A 85 -14.84 4.86 2.62
C GLY A 85 -16.03 3.95 2.91
N ASP A 86 -16.19 2.89 2.13
CA ASP A 86 -17.33 1.96 2.21
C ASP A 86 -17.15 0.89 3.29
N ALA A 87 -15.96 0.39 3.53
CA ALA A 87 -15.68 -0.67 4.49
C ALA A 87 -15.98 -0.29 5.94
N TYR A 88 -15.70 0.95 6.32
CA TYR A 88 -15.97 1.41 7.68
C TYR A 88 -17.48 1.45 8.01
N PRO A 89 -18.36 2.02 7.18
CA PRO A 89 -19.81 1.92 7.38
C PRO A 89 -20.34 0.50 7.40
N GLU A 90 -19.84 -0.38 6.52
CA GLU A 90 -20.21 -1.79 6.48
C GLU A 90 -19.84 -2.49 7.80
N MET A 91 -18.60 -2.31 8.26
CA MET A 91 -18.14 -2.82 9.56
C MET A 91 -19.00 -2.28 10.72
N CYS A 92 -19.28 -0.97 10.74
CA CYS A 92 -20.10 -0.37 11.78
C CYS A 92 -21.50 -0.99 11.83
N LYS A 93 -22.13 -1.21 10.68
CA LYS A 93 -23.43 -1.86 10.58
C LYS A 93 -23.40 -3.30 11.12
N ALA A 94 -22.38 -4.08 10.75
CA ALA A 94 -22.21 -5.42 11.25
C ALA A 94 -21.95 -5.44 12.77
N VAL A 95 -21.06 -4.60 13.27
CA VAL A 95 -20.75 -4.48 14.72
C VAL A 95 -21.97 -4.04 15.52
N HIS A 96 -22.82 -3.19 14.96
CA HIS A 96 -24.08 -2.77 15.60
C HIS A 96 -25.02 -3.96 15.89
N SER A 97 -24.97 -5.02 15.09
CA SER A 97 -25.82 -6.21 15.32
C SER A 97 -25.41 -7.06 16.51
N ILE A 98 -24.18 -6.91 17.01
CA ILE A 98 -23.61 -7.71 18.09
C ILE A 98 -23.33 -6.89 19.38
N ILE A 99 -23.68 -5.59 19.38
CA ILE A 99 -23.45 -4.68 20.49
C ILE A 99 -24.76 -3.94 20.82
N PRO A 100 -25.13 -3.81 22.11
CA PRO A 100 -26.24 -2.96 22.51
C PRO A 100 -26.06 -1.48 22.13
N GLU A 101 -27.16 -0.82 21.72
CA GLU A 101 -27.17 0.56 21.22
C GLU A 101 -26.53 1.57 22.21
N ASN A 102 -26.80 1.41 23.49
CA ASN A 102 -26.34 2.34 24.53
C ASN A 102 -24.82 2.41 24.70
N ILE A 103 -24.08 1.35 24.30
CA ILE A 103 -22.61 1.30 24.39
C ILE A 103 -21.92 1.29 23.01
N PHE A 104 -22.71 1.28 21.92
CA PHE A 104 -22.18 1.16 20.56
C PHE A 104 -21.15 2.25 20.23
N ARG A 105 -21.44 3.51 20.53
CA ARG A 105 -20.55 4.64 20.21
C ARG A 105 -19.19 4.50 20.89
N GLU A 106 -19.16 4.07 22.14
CA GLU A 106 -17.91 3.83 22.87
C GLU A 106 -17.11 2.67 22.25
N LYS A 107 -17.79 1.54 22.02
CA LYS A 107 -17.16 0.31 21.52
C LYS A 107 -16.64 0.47 20.10
N ILE A 108 -17.37 1.16 19.22
CA ILE A 108 -16.90 1.40 17.84
C ILE A 108 -15.69 2.34 17.81
N ALA A 109 -15.64 3.33 18.69
CA ALA A 109 -14.48 4.22 18.83
C ALA A 109 -13.23 3.44 19.32
N ALA A 110 -13.41 2.58 20.32
CA ALA A 110 -12.35 1.69 20.81
C ALA A 110 -11.87 0.71 19.71
N LEU A 111 -12.80 0.13 18.94
CA LEU A 111 -12.49 -0.73 17.82
C LEU A 111 -11.65 0.00 16.76
N ALA A 112 -12.05 1.20 16.35
CA ALA A 112 -11.31 1.99 15.36
C ALA A 112 -9.86 2.28 15.82
N LYS A 113 -9.65 2.52 17.12
CA LYS A 113 -8.30 2.67 17.69
C LYS A 113 -7.50 1.37 17.60
N SER A 114 -8.13 0.25 17.96
CA SER A 114 -7.49 -1.08 17.90
C SER A 114 -7.07 -1.44 16.47
N LEU A 115 -7.89 -1.15 15.47
CA LEU A 115 -7.56 -1.38 14.07
C LEU A 115 -6.34 -0.55 13.64
N ASN A 116 -6.27 0.72 14.05
CA ASN A 116 -5.09 1.53 13.78
C ASN A 116 -3.82 0.94 14.43
N ILE A 117 -3.91 0.42 15.65
CA ILE A 117 -2.78 -0.22 16.32
C ILE A 117 -2.35 -1.49 15.57
N ILE A 118 -3.30 -2.31 15.11
CA ILE A 118 -3.00 -3.53 14.35
C ILE A 118 -2.32 -3.20 13.02
N VAL A 119 -2.81 -2.20 12.30
CA VAL A 119 -2.33 -1.86 10.96
C VAL A 119 -1.04 -1.05 11.00
N TYR A 120 -0.97 -0.03 11.85
CA TYR A 120 0.12 0.95 11.88
C TYR A 120 1.11 0.76 13.06
N GLY A 121 0.85 -0.19 13.96
CA GLY A 121 1.65 -0.38 15.19
C GLY A 121 1.38 0.65 16.28
N LYS A 122 0.63 1.74 16.00
CA LYS A 122 0.30 2.83 16.93
C LYS A 122 -1.04 3.46 16.58
N HIS A 123 -1.58 4.24 17.51
CA HIS A 123 -2.76 5.05 17.26
C HIS A 123 -2.43 6.54 17.45
N GLU A 124 -2.69 7.33 16.43
CA GLU A 124 -2.67 8.78 16.44
C GLU A 124 -3.91 9.33 15.73
N ASN A 125 -4.32 10.55 16.06
CA ASN A 125 -5.42 11.19 15.35
C ASN A 125 -5.04 11.42 13.88
N GLN A 126 -5.99 11.14 12.97
CA GLN A 126 -5.83 11.33 11.52
C GLN A 126 -4.70 10.49 10.87
N MET A 127 -4.41 9.30 11.41
CA MET A 127 -3.37 8.40 10.90
C MET A 127 -3.41 8.21 9.38
N ARG A 128 -4.60 8.02 8.78
CA ARG A 128 -4.79 7.83 7.33
C ARG A 128 -4.25 9.00 6.50
N ASN A 129 -4.38 10.22 7.00
CA ASN A 129 -3.96 11.42 6.29
C ASN A 129 -2.46 11.72 6.49
N LYS A 130 -1.88 11.26 7.61
CA LYS A 130 -0.49 11.53 7.98
C LYS A 130 0.48 10.53 7.38
N VAL A 131 0.11 9.25 7.30
CA VAL A 131 1.04 8.19 6.91
C VAL A 131 1.09 7.99 5.40
N GLY A 132 0.01 8.30 4.66
CA GLY A 132 -0.01 8.27 3.19
C GLY A 132 0.32 6.91 2.53
N ASP A 133 0.58 5.87 3.34
CA ASP A 133 0.98 4.54 2.89
C ASP A 133 -0.22 3.78 2.32
N ALA A 134 -0.26 3.64 1.00
CA ALA A 134 -1.33 2.94 0.29
C ALA A 134 -1.48 1.48 0.73
N SER A 135 -0.39 0.80 1.09
CA SER A 135 -0.40 -0.58 1.59
C SER A 135 -1.12 -0.68 2.94
N LYS A 136 -0.83 0.24 3.85
CA LYS A 136 -1.49 0.32 5.18
C LYS A 136 -2.97 0.69 5.08
N ILE A 137 -3.31 1.60 4.17
CA ILE A 137 -4.70 1.98 3.91
C ILE A 137 -5.48 0.77 3.37
N LYS A 138 -4.89 0.02 2.45
CA LYS A 138 -5.46 -1.22 1.92
C LYS A 138 -5.66 -2.27 3.01
N GLU A 139 -4.65 -2.51 3.83
CA GLU A 139 -4.71 -3.44 4.96
C GLU A 139 -5.83 -3.06 5.95
N LEU A 140 -5.97 -1.78 6.29
CA LEU A 140 -7.04 -1.31 7.16
C LEU A 140 -8.43 -1.57 6.57
N TYR A 141 -8.60 -1.31 5.28
CA TYR A 141 -9.82 -1.57 4.56
C TYR A 141 -10.16 -3.07 4.54
N GLU A 142 -9.21 -3.92 4.18
CA GLU A 142 -9.38 -5.36 4.14
C GLU A 142 -9.77 -5.91 5.51
N LEU A 143 -9.15 -5.44 6.59
CA LEU A 143 -9.48 -5.83 7.95
C LEU A 143 -10.90 -5.39 8.35
N GLN A 144 -11.33 -4.18 8.00
CA GLN A 144 -12.70 -3.70 8.25
C GLN A 144 -13.73 -4.57 7.53
N HIS A 145 -13.48 -4.88 6.27
CA HIS A 145 -14.35 -5.75 5.48
C HIS A 145 -14.40 -7.18 6.04
N GLN A 146 -13.26 -7.74 6.44
CA GLN A 146 -13.20 -9.05 7.08
C GLN A 146 -14.02 -9.10 8.38
N ILE A 147 -13.94 -8.08 9.22
CA ILE A 147 -14.76 -7.99 10.44
C ILE A 147 -16.25 -8.06 10.10
N ALA A 148 -16.69 -7.27 9.11
CA ALA A 148 -18.08 -7.31 8.68
C ALA A 148 -18.48 -8.71 8.19
N GLN A 149 -17.64 -9.36 7.40
CA GLN A 149 -17.87 -10.72 6.93
C GLN A 149 -17.94 -11.73 8.07
N TRP A 150 -17.02 -11.72 9.04
CA TRP A 150 -17.03 -12.66 10.18
C TRP A 150 -18.32 -12.56 11.00
N ILE A 151 -18.81 -11.33 11.21
CA ILE A 151 -20.06 -11.10 11.93
C ILE A 151 -21.26 -11.56 11.09
N ASN A 152 -21.33 -11.15 9.83
CA ASN A 152 -22.46 -11.49 8.95
C ASN A 152 -22.57 -13.00 8.69
N LEU A 153 -21.45 -13.73 8.69
CA LEU A 153 -21.43 -15.20 8.58
C LEU A 153 -21.66 -15.92 9.92
N GLY A 154 -21.84 -15.19 11.01
CA GLY A 154 -22.04 -15.79 12.33
C GLY A 154 -20.79 -16.42 12.95
N MET A 155 -19.61 -16.16 12.41
CA MET A 155 -18.34 -16.63 12.98
C MET A 155 -17.97 -15.87 14.25
N VAL A 156 -18.40 -14.61 14.35
CA VAL A 156 -18.24 -13.72 15.51
C VAL A 156 -19.61 -13.21 15.91
N ASN A 157 -20.05 -13.57 17.11
CA ASN A 157 -21.40 -13.27 17.61
C ASN A 157 -21.41 -12.34 18.84
N SER A 158 -20.24 -11.92 19.32
CA SER A 158 -20.11 -10.97 20.41
C SER A 158 -18.89 -10.07 20.25
N TYR A 159 -18.92 -8.93 20.94
CA TYR A 159 -17.78 -7.99 20.93
C TYR A 159 -16.53 -8.60 21.58
N GLU A 160 -16.69 -9.43 22.60
CA GLU A 160 -15.61 -10.12 23.28
C GLU A 160 -14.92 -11.11 22.34
N GLN A 161 -15.68 -11.86 21.54
CA GLN A 161 -15.12 -12.74 20.51
C GLN A 161 -14.37 -11.92 19.45
N LEU A 162 -14.93 -10.81 19.00
CA LEU A 162 -14.25 -9.90 18.06
C LEU A 162 -12.93 -9.41 18.63
N LYS A 163 -12.94 -8.94 19.89
CA LYS A 163 -11.73 -8.47 20.58
C LYS A 163 -10.68 -9.59 20.69
N ALA A 164 -11.07 -10.80 21.01
CA ALA A 164 -10.15 -11.95 21.09
C ALA A 164 -9.49 -12.25 19.74
N VAL A 165 -10.26 -12.24 18.64
CA VAL A 165 -9.73 -12.43 17.28
C VAL A 165 -8.74 -11.33 16.93
N LEU A 166 -9.07 -10.06 17.18
CA LEU A 166 -8.20 -8.94 16.88
C LEU A 166 -6.92 -8.94 17.72
N THR A 167 -7.01 -9.35 18.99
CA THR A 167 -5.85 -9.53 19.86
C THR A 167 -4.91 -10.61 19.31
N LYS A 168 -5.47 -11.72 18.85
CA LYS A 168 -4.68 -12.80 18.21
C LYS A 168 -3.98 -12.32 16.94
N LEU A 169 -4.68 -11.56 16.07
CA LEU A 169 -4.09 -10.98 14.88
C LEU A 169 -2.94 -10.01 15.21
N TYR A 170 -3.12 -9.20 16.24
CA TYR A 170 -2.07 -8.28 16.70
C TYR A 170 -0.80 -9.02 17.10
N TYR A 171 -0.89 -10.07 17.95
CA TYR A 171 0.28 -10.85 18.37
C TYR A 171 0.89 -11.69 17.23
N GLN A 172 0.10 -12.13 16.27
CA GLN A 172 0.64 -12.77 15.05
C GLN A 172 1.47 -11.81 14.22
N LYS A 173 1.03 -10.56 14.12
CA LYS A 173 1.74 -9.52 13.36
C LYS A 173 2.96 -8.97 14.11
N TYR A 174 2.88 -8.91 15.43
CA TYR A 174 3.92 -8.34 16.31
C TYR A 174 4.36 -9.35 17.36
N PRO A 175 5.07 -10.42 16.97
CA PRO A 175 5.39 -11.54 17.89
C PRO A 175 6.36 -11.17 19.02
N ASN A 176 7.09 -10.06 18.89
CA ASN A 176 8.06 -9.60 19.89
C ASN A 176 7.44 -8.67 20.96
N VAL A 177 6.15 -8.40 20.89
CA VAL A 177 5.46 -7.59 21.92
C VAL A 177 4.96 -8.52 23.01
N LEU A 178 5.42 -8.29 24.25
CA LEU A 178 4.94 -9.04 25.41
C LEU A 178 3.44 -8.83 25.60
N PRO A 179 2.67 -9.89 25.95
CA PRO A 179 1.26 -9.75 26.28
C PRO A 179 1.11 -8.82 27.51
N ILE A 180 0.22 -7.83 27.37
CA ILE A 180 -0.18 -6.94 28.47
C ILE A 180 -1.27 -7.60 29.29
#